data_0145aea1c32b61763f92d7d64b942def
#
_entry.id   0145aea1c32b61763f92d7d64b942def
#
_cell.length_a   1.000
_cell.length_b   1.000
_cell.length_c   1.000
_cell.angle_alpha   90.00
_cell.angle_beta   90.00
_cell.angle_gamma   90.00
#
_symmetry.space_group_name_H-M   'P 1'
#
loop_
_entity.id
_entity.type
_entity.pdbx_description
1 polymer ?
#
loop_
_entity_poly.entity_id
_entity_poly.type
_entity_poly.pdbx_seq_one_letter_code
_entity_poly.pdbx_strand_id
1 'polypeptide(L)'
;MTFAAAASLAERAPLPDFVIRAGMRRVIAANDACVTPPGTDAAFARAMAGKPIAEHADAANRQHYELPPEFFALFLGPHRKYSSCLYPTGKETLGEAEAIALAETVAHAGLADGQEILELGCGWGSLSLTMAEKFPAARITSVSNSAPQRAYIEARARECGLTNLAVVTCDMNDFATAKAFDRIVSVEMFEHMANWQALLSRVRT
;
A
#
# COMPACT_ATOMS: atom_id res chain seq x y z
N MET A 1 -10.04 7.34 33.63
CA MET A 1 -10.37 7.79 32.25
C MET A 1 -9.86 6.71 31.32
N THR A 2 -10.72 6.15 30.48
CA THR A 2 -10.31 5.14 29.50
C THR A 2 -9.44 5.78 28.42
N PHE A 3 -8.57 4.97 27.75
CA PHE A 3 -7.73 5.46 26.65
C PHE A 3 -8.57 6.16 25.54
N ALA A 4 -9.72 5.58 25.18
CA ALA A 4 -10.63 6.16 24.21
C ALA A 4 -11.17 7.55 24.63
N ALA A 5 -11.47 7.76 25.90
CA ALA A 5 -11.93 9.05 26.41
C ALA A 5 -10.79 10.10 26.39
N ALA A 6 -9.54 9.68 26.66
CA ALA A 6 -8.38 10.56 26.58
C ALA A 6 -8.04 10.94 25.13
N ALA A 7 -8.12 9.99 24.19
CA ALA A 7 -7.93 10.22 22.77
C ALA A 7 -9.00 11.19 22.23
N SER A 8 -10.28 10.94 22.52
CA SER A 8 -11.38 11.83 22.09
C SER A 8 -11.26 13.26 22.67
N LEU A 9 -10.70 13.41 23.87
CA LEU A 9 -10.40 14.73 24.41
C LEU A 9 -9.26 15.42 23.67
N ALA A 10 -8.21 14.67 23.32
CA ALA A 10 -7.08 15.19 22.56
C ALA A 10 -7.46 15.64 21.15
N GLU A 11 -8.43 14.97 20.50
CA GLU A 11 -8.95 15.33 19.17
C GLU A 11 -9.81 16.63 19.21
N ARG A 12 -10.42 16.95 20.35
CA ARG A 12 -11.37 18.05 20.47
C ARG A 12 -10.81 19.31 21.15
N ALA A 13 -9.70 19.18 21.85
CA ALA A 13 -9.09 20.26 22.59
C ALA A 13 -7.72 20.64 22.01
N PRO A 14 -7.38 21.93 21.89
CA PRO A 14 -6.06 22.37 21.48
C PRO A 14 -5.07 22.11 22.62
N LEU A 15 -4.61 20.86 22.74
CA LEU A 15 -3.62 20.46 23.74
C LEU A 15 -2.23 20.97 23.34
N PRO A 16 -1.44 21.51 24.30
CA PRO A 16 -0.05 21.86 24.05
C PRO A 16 0.75 20.62 23.59
N ASP A 17 1.68 20.84 22.67
CA ASP A 17 2.51 19.79 22.05
C ASP A 17 3.22 18.87 23.07
N PHE A 18 3.73 19.45 24.17
CA PHE A 18 4.37 18.67 25.23
C PHE A 18 3.44 17.64 25.91
N VAL A 19 2.14 17.96 26.02
CA VAL A 19 1.13 17.05 26.59
C VAL A 19 0.88 15.88 25.64
N ILE A 20 0.72 16.19 24.34
CA ILE A 20 0.56 15.17 23.29
C ILE A 20 1.78 14.25 23.27
N ARG A 21 2.99 14.80 23.24
CA ARG A 21 4.25 14.02 23.26
C ARG A 21 4.39 13.17 24.53
N ALA A 22 4.00 13.67 25.68
CA ALA A 22 4.02 12.91 26.93
C ALA A 22 3.04 11.71 26.88
N GLY A 23 1.84 11.93 26.32
CA GLY A 23 0.86 10.89 26.09
C GLY A 23 1.38 9.82 25.12
N MET A 24 1.95 10.22 23.99
CA MET A 24 2.55 9.29 23.00
C MET A 24 3.68 8.46 23.61
N ARG A 25 4.61 9.09 24.34
CA ARG A 25 5.70 8.35 25.01
C ARG A 25 5.18 7.31 25.98
N ARG A 26 4.08 7.61 26.70
CA ARG A 26 3.48 6.64 27.62
C ARG A 26 2.85 5.46 26.89
N VAL A 27 2.19 5.72 25.74
CA VAL A 27 1.64 4.64 24.90
C VAL A 27 2.75 3.77 24.32
N ILE A 28 3.82 4.39 23.80
CA ILE A 28 4.99 3.67 23.29
C ILE A 28 5.61 2.79 24.38
N ALA A 29 5.88 3.34 25.57
CA ALA A 29 6.45 2.58 26.67
C ALA A 29 5.54 1.42 27.15
N ALA A 30 4.22 1.61 27.09
CA ALA A 30 3.27 0.53 27.40
C ALA A 30 3.30 -0.57 26.33
N ASN A 31 3.43 -0.21 25.05
CA ASN A 31 3.58 -1.15 23.96
C ASN A 31 4.92 -1.92 24.05
N ASP A 32 6.02 -1.22 24.34
CA ASP A 32 7.34 -1.85 24.52
C ASP A 32 7.32 -2.93 25.64
N ALA A 33 6.55 -2.67 26.70
CA ALA A 33 6.35 -3.64 27.78
C ALA A 33 5.52 -4.88 27.35
N CYS A 34 4.77 -4.77 26.25
CA CYS A 34 3.98 -5.86 25.66
C CYS A 34 4.73 -6.58 24.53
N VAL A 35 5.95 -6.15 24.19
CA VAL A 35 6.77 -6.82 23.15
C VAL A 35 7.01 -8.27 23.55
N THR A 36 6.64 -9.15 22.67
CA THR A 36 6.63 -10.59 22.88
C THR A 36 8.04 -11.15 23.07
N PRO A 37 8.25 -12.11 23.99
CA PRO A 37 9.57 -12.71 24.24
C PRO A 37 10.19 -13.34 22.99
N PRO A 38 11.53 -13.40 22.88
CA PRO A 38 12.23 -14.06 21.77
C PRO A 38 11.71 -15.49 21.56
N GLY A 39 11.49 -15.88 20.29
CA GLY A 39 11.01 -17.21 19.91
C GLY A 39 9.50 -17.31 19.63
N THR A 40 8.73 -16.28 19.95
CA THR A 40 7.30 -16.22 19.57
C THR A 40 7.07 -15.96 18.10
N ASP A 41 8.03 -15.38 17.37
CA ASP A 41 7.93 -15.12 15.93
C ASP A 41 7.72 -16.41 15.13
N ALA A 42 8.45 -17.47 15.48
CA ALA A 42 8.27 -18.77 14.83
C ALA A 42 6.91 -19.43 15.17
N ALA A 43 6.38 -19.20 16.36
CA ALA A 43 5.05 -19.67 16.75
C ALA A 43 3.97 -18.86 16.04
N PHE A 44 4.12 -17.54 15.94
CA PHE A 44 3.25 -16.65 15.21
C PHE A 44 3.23 -17.01 13.71
N ALA A 45 4.39 -17.18 13.07
CA ALA A 45 4.49 -17.60 11.68
C ALA A 45 3.78 -18.93 11.39
N ARG A 46 3.90 -19.91 12.32
CA ARG A 46 3.17 -21.18 12.22
C ARG A 46 1.65 -21.00 12.34
N ALA A 47 1.21 -20.12 13.24
CA ALA A 47 -0.22 -19.83 13.39
C ALA A 47 -0.79 -19.11 12.15
N MET A 48 -0.02 -18.28 11.48
CA MET A 48 -0.44 -17.60 10.24
C MET A 48 -0.64 -18.58 9.08
N ALA A 49 0.10 -19.68 9.01
CA ALA A 49 -0.03 -20.68 7.95
C ALA A 49 -1.44 -21.34 7.87
N GLY A 50 -2.21 -21.32 8.95
CA GLY A 50 -3.58 -21.82 9.00
C GLY A 50 -4.67 -20.79 8.64
N LYS A 51 -4.28 -19.55 8.36
CA LYS A 51 -5.21 -18.45 8.08
C LYS A 51 -5.44 -18.26 6.58
N PRO A 52 -6.50 -17.53 6.15
CA PRO A 52 -6.61 -17.03 4.78
C PRO A 52 -5.44 -16.09 4.47
N ILE A 53 -5.22 -15.81 3.18
CA ILE A 53 -4.14 -14.88 2.76
C ILE A 53 -4.37 -13.51 3.36
N ALA A 54 -5.60 -12.98 3.24
CA ALA A 54 -6.00 -11.71 3.83
C ALA A 54 -7.12 -11.92 4.84
N GLU A 55 -7.01 -11.29 6.01
CA GLU A 55 -8.08 -11.22 7.02
C GLU A 55 -8.65 -9.79 7.03
N HIS A 56 -9.98 -9.70 7.19
CA HIS A 56 -10.67 -8.41 7.34
C HIS A 56 -10.46 -7.41 6.19
N ALA A 57 -10.24 -7.88 4.95
CA ALA A 57 -10.01 -7.03 3.78
C ALA A 57 -11.10 -5.95 3.60
N ASP A 58 -12.39 -6.29 3.78
CA ASP A 58 -13.50 -5.35 3.69
C ASP A 58 -13.47 -4.29 4.79
N ALA A 59 -13.06 -4.66 6.02
CA ALA A 59 -12.96 -3.72 7.13
C ALA A 59 -11.80 -2.74 6.90
N ALA A 60 -10.66 -3.22 6.43
CA ALA A 60 -9.50 -2.41 6.08
C ALA A 60 -9.83 -1.43 4.95
N ASN A 61 -10.52 -1.89 3.91
CA ASN A 61 -11.00 -1.02 2.82
C ASN A 61 -11.89 0.11 3.33
N ARG A 62 -12.94 -0.23 4.09
CA ARG A 62 -13.85 0.79 4.65
C ARG A 62 -13.12 1.80 5.52
N GLN A 63 -12.14 1.37 6.27
CA GLN A 63 -11.41 2.23 7.21
C GLN A 63 -10.41 3.16 6.50
N HIS A 64 -9.77 2.71 5.41
CA HIS A 64 -8.64 3.41 4.81
C HIS A 64 -8.90 4.00 3.42
N TYR A 65 -9.81 3.42 2.63
CA TYR A 65 -9.87 3.69 1.19
C TYR A 65 -11.26 4.06 0.66
N GLU A 66 -12.31 4.06 1.48
CA GLU A 66 -13.68 4.45 1.05
C GLU A 66 -13.95 5.96 1.11
N LEU A 67 -12.91 6.76 1.27
CA LEU A 67 -13.01 8.21 1.12
C LEU A 67 -12.96 8.60 -0.36
N PRO A 68 -13.65 9.68 -0.77
CA PRO A 68 -13.63 10.15 -2.15
C PRO A 68 -12.19 10.41 -2.64
N PRO A 69 -11.87 10.14 -3.93
CA PRO A 69 -10.55 10.41 -4.49
C PRO A 69 -10.08 11.87 -4.33
N GLU A 70 -11.02 12.80 -4.28
CA GLU A 70 -10.79 14.24 -4.07
C GLU A 70 -10.19 14.52 -2.69
N PHE A 71 -10.57 13.75 -1.67
CA PHE A 71 -9.99 13.87 -0.34
C PHE A 71 -8.48 13.58 -0.37
N PHE A 72 -8.10 12.51 -1.05
CA PHE A 72 -6.68 12.15 -1.20
C PHE A 72 -5.91 13.18 -2.03
N ALA A 73 -6.56 13.89 -2.95
CA ALA A 73 -5.95 14.97 -3.72
C ALA A 73 -5.54 16.16 -2.87
N LEU A 74 -6.13 16.34 -1.69
CA LEU A 74 -5.82 17.47 -0.82
C LEU A 74 -4.44 17.38 -0.15
N PHE A 75 -3.91 16.17 0.03
CA PHE A 75 -2.67 15.97 0.77
C PHE A 75 -1.64 15.07 0.08
N LEU A 76 -2.03 14.24 -0.88
CA LEU A 76 -1.09 13.49 -1.71
C LEU A 76 -0.57 14.36 -2.86
N GLY A 77 0.64 14.06 -3.29
CA GLY A 77 1.25 14.72 -4.44
C GLY A 77 0.68 14.26 -5.79
N PRO A 78 1.24 14.74 -6.90
CA PRO A 78 0.71 14.49 -8.26
C PRO A 78 0.69 13.01 -8.65
N HIS A 79 1.61 12.20 -8.12
CA HIS A 79 1.63 10.76 -8.38
C HIS A 79 0.75 9.96 -7.43
N ARG A 80 0.11 10.59 -6.45
CA ARG A 80 -0.75 9.92 -5.47
C ARG A 80 -0.07 8.76 -4.72
N LYS A 81 1.24 8.86 -4.47
CA LYS A 81 1.96 7.87 -3.67
C LYS A 81 1.58 8.01 -2.21
N TYR A 82 0.88 7.00 -1.69
CA TYR A 82 0.22 7.05 -0.39
C TYR A 82 1.19 7.12 0.80
N SER A 83 2.40 6.56 0.65
CA SER A 83 3.41 6.50 1.70
C SER A 83 4.83 6.40 1.14
N SER A 84 5.83 6.47 2.00
CA SER A 84 7.24 6.15 1.71
C SER A 84 7.84 6.98 0.56
N CYS A 85 7.53 8.28 0.50
CA CYS A 85 8.21 9.20 -0.41
C CYS A 85 9.67 9.41 0.01
N LEU A 86 10.58 9.53 -0.95
CA LEU A 86 12.01 9.61 -0.70
C LEU A 86 12.53 11.04 -0.86
N TYR A 87 13.13 11.57 0.19
CA TYR A 87 13.70 12.92 0.27
C TYR A 87 15.22 12.84 0.48
N PRO A 88 16.04 12.59 -0.55
CA PRO A 88 17.49 12.39 -0.40
C PRO A 88 18.21 13.56 0.23
N THR A 89 17.78 14.79 -0.03
CA THR A 89 18.40 16.01 0.50
C THR A 89 17.55 16.70 1.56
N GLY A 90 16.28 16.31 1.72
CA GLY A 90 15.29 16.94 2.59
C GLY A 90 14.77 18.29 2.07
N LYS A 91 15.02 18.63 0.80
CA LYS A 91 14.59 19.86 0.13
C LYS A 91 13.62 19.63 -1.01
N GLU A 92 13.36 18.39 -1.34
CA GLU A 92 12.45 17.98 -2.41
C GLU A 92 11.02 18.44 -2.10
N THR A 93 10.29 18.82 -3.12
CA THR A 93 8.84 18.93 -3.05
C THR A 93 8.23 17.54 -2.91
N LEU A 94 7.00 17.44 -2.46
CA LEU A 94 6.29 16.15 -2.35
C LEU A 94 6.26 15.41 -3.70
N GLY A 95 5.99 16.11 -4.81
CA GLY A 95 5.96 15.49 -6.14
C GLY A 95 7.33 14.94 -6.58
N GLU A 96 8.41 15.65 -6.29
CA GLU A 96 9.77 15.17 -6.54
C GLU A 96 10.10 13.93 -5.69
N ALA A 97 9.74 13.95 -4.41
CA ALA A 97 9.95 12.83 -3.49
C ALA A 97 9.13 11.58 -3.88
N GLU A 98 7.90 11.76 -4.38
CA GLU A 98 7.11 10.69 -4.98
C GLU A 98 7.82 10.10 -6.20
N ALA A 99 8.24 10.95 -7.15
CA ALA A 99 8.89 10.52 -8.38
C ALA A 99 10.21 9.77 -8.11
N ILE A 100 11.02 10.24 -7.17
CA ILE A 100 12.26 9.57 -6.76
C ILE A 100 11.96 8.19 -6.18
N ALA A 101 11.01 8.08 -5.26
CA ALA A 101 10.64 6.80 -4.66
C ALA A 101 10.09 5.80 -5.69
N LEU A 102 9.33 6.26 -6.67
CA LEU A 102 8.83 5.44 -7.77
C LEU A 102 9.96 4.97 -8.69
N ALA A 103 10.92 5.86 -9.00
CA ALA A 103 12.10 5.51 -9.79
C ALA A 103 12.96 4.44 -9.10
N GLU A 104 13.18 4.55 -7.79
CA GLU A 104 13.87 3.54 -6.99
C GLU A 104 13.12 2.19 -7.00
N THR A 105 11.79 2.21 -6.86
CA THR A 105 10.97 1.00 -6.92
C THR A 105 11.12 0.32 -8.28
N VAL A 106 11.05 1.08 -9.37
CA VAL A 106 11.24 0.57 -10.74
C VAL A 106 12.64 -0.05 -10.92
N ALA A 107 13.68 0.62 -10.41
CA ALA A 107 15.06 0.15 -10.50
C ALA A 107 15.30 -1.13 -9.69
N HIS A 108 14.83 -1.17 -8.43
CA HIS A 108 14.99 -2.34 -7.56
C HIS A 108 14.24 -3.57 -8.09
N ALA A 109 13.06 -3.37 -8.69
CA ALA A 109 12.29 -4.46 -9.29
C ALA A 109 12.84 -4.92 -10.67
N GLY A 110 13.81 -4.20 -11.23
CA GLY A 110 14.36 -4.49 -12.54
C GLY A 110 13.31 -4.45 -13.66
N LEU A 111 12.40 -3.45 -13.57
CA LEU A 111 11.34 -3.29 -14.56
C LEU A 111 11.91 -2.73 -15.87
N ALA A 112 11.43 -3.27 -16.99
CA ALA A 112 11.84 -2.88 -18.32
C ALA A 112 10.66 -2.87 -19.29
N ASP A 113 10.82 -2.14 -20.37
CA ASP A 113 9.83 -2.11 -21.44
C ASP A 113 9.65 -3.48 -22.10
N GLY A 114 8.45 -3.76 -22.59
CA GLY A 114 8.09 -5.04 -23.22
C GLY A 114 7.76 -6.18 -22.24
N GLN A 115 7.93 -6.01 -20.93
CA GLN A 115 7.63 -7.03 -19.92
C GLN A 115 6.12 -7.19 -19.70
N GLU A 116 5.72 -8.40 -19.28
CA GLU A 116 4.46 -8.69 -18.61
C GLU A 116 4.65 -8.43 -17.11
N ILE A 117 3.98 -7.43 -16.56
CA ILE A 117 4.15 -6.99 -15.17
C ILE A 117 2.83 -7.17 -14.40
N LEU A 118 2.91 -7.80 -13.22
CA LEU A 118 1.81 -7.87 -12.27
C LEU A 118 2.12 -7.01 -11.07
N GLU A 119 1.20 -6.11 -10.73
CA GLU A 119 1.26 -5.33 -9.49
C GLU A 119 0.18 -5.77 -8.53
N LEU A 120 0.55 -6.16 -7.31
CA LEU A 120 -0.35 -6.58 -6.25
C LEU A 120 -0.50 -5.46 -5.22
N GLY A 121 -1.72 -4.94 -5.07
CA GLY A 121 -2.01 -3.83 -4.16
C GLY A 121 -1.68 -2.47 -4.78
N CYS A 122 -2.31 -2.13 -5.90
CA CYS A 122 -1.95 -0.93 -6.67
C CYS A 122 -2.39 0.41 -6.03
N GLY A 123 -3.19 0.40 -4.96
CA GLY A 123 -3.67 1.61 -4.30
C GLY A 123 -4.30 2.61 -5.29
N TRP A 124 -3.88 3.85 -5.25
CA TRP A 124 -4.34 4.90 -6.18
C TRP A 124 -3.62 4.90 -7.52
N GLY A 125 -2.87 3.83 -7.84
CA GLY A 125 -2.23 3.64 -9.13
C GLY A 125 -0.93 4.41 -9.32
N SER A 126 -0.30 4.82 -8.24
CA SER A 126 0.97 5.57 -8.29
C SER A 126 2.04 4.84 -9.11
N LEU A 127 2.31 3.59 -8.78
CA LEU A 127 3.26 2.76 -9.52
C LEU A 127 2.68 2.26 -10.86
N SER A 128 1.39 1.87 -10.90
CA SER A 128 0.71 1.41 -12.12
C SER A 128 0.82 2.41 -13.26
N LEU A 129 0.45 3.68 -13.00
CA LEU A 129 0.47 4.75 -14.00
C LEU A 129 1.90 5.12 -14.39
N THR A 130 2.82 5.15 -13.43
CA THR A 130 4.26 5.39 -13.68
C THR A 130 4.85 4.31 -14.59
N MET A 131 4.54 3.04 -14.34
CA MET A 131 5.00 1.94 -15.19
C MET A 131 4.41 2.04 -16.61
N ALA A 132 3.10 2.31 -16.70
CA ALA A 132 2.41 2.40 -17.98
C ALA A 132 2.94 3.54 -18.86
N GLU A 133 3.26 4.68 -18.26
CA GLU A 133 3.87 5.82 -18.96
C GLU A 133 5.31 5.55 -19.37
N LYS A 134 6.10 4.99 -18.44
CA LYS A 134 7.54 4.77 -18.65
C LYS A 134 7.85 3.62 -19.60
N PHE A 135 6.98 2.62 -19.69
CA PHE A 135 7.17 1.38 -20.43
C PHE A 135 6.01 1.12 -21.39
N PRO A 136 5.92 1.86 -22.50
CA PRO A 136 4.74 1.81 -23.39
C PRO A 136 4.54 0.45 -24.10
N ALA A 137 5.58 -0.37 -24.25
CA ALA A 137 5.47 -1.71 -24.82
C ALA A 137 5.24 -2.80 -23.74
N ALA A 138 5.36 -2.49 -22.46
CA ALA A 138 5.02 -3.41 -21.37
C ALA A 138 3.51 -3.62 -21.28
N ARG A 139 3.08 -4.75 -20.75
CA ARG A 139 1.69 -5.06 -20.42
C ARG A 139 1.54 -5.19 -18.93
N ILE A 140 0.83 -4.26 -18.32
CA ILE A 140 0.70 -4.14 -16.87
C ILE A 140 -0.68 -4.60 -16.44
N THR A 141 -0.71 -5.50 -15.47
CA THR A 141 -1.92 -5.92 -14.76
C THR A 141 -1.78 -5.50 -13.31
N SER A 142 -2.64 -4.60 -12.85
CA SER A 142 -2.64 -4.11 -11.47
C SER A 142 -3.88 -4.61 -10.73
N VAL A 143 -3.70 -5.09 -9.50
CA VAL A 143 -4.77 -5.67 -8.69
C VAL A 143 -5.02 -4.79 -7.47
N SER A 144 -6.28 -4.47 -7.23
CA SER A 144 -6.77 -3.81 -6.02
C SER A 144 -8.07 -4.46 -5.56
N ASN A 145 -8.35 -4.49 -4.28
CA ASN A 145 -9.65 -4.89 -3.75
C ASN A 145 -10.67 -3.74 -3.70
N SER A 146 -10.34 -2.55 -4.22
CA SER A 146 -11.15 -1.34 -4.18
C SER A 146 -11.64 -0.93 -5.58
N ALA A 147 -12.95 -1.00 -5.80
CA ALA A 147 -13.57 -0.55 -7.05
C ALA A 147 -13.41 0.98 -7.29
N PRO A 148 -13.51 1.87 -6.28
CA PRO A 148 -13.19 3.28 -6.44
C PRO A 148 -11.77 3.55 -6.92
N GLN A 149 -10.76 2.82 -6.38
CA GLN A 149 -9.38 2.94 -6.83
C GLN A 149 -9.23 2.52 -8.30
N ARG A 150 -9.82 1.40 -8.69
CA ARG A 150 -9.85 0.97 -10.10
C ARG A 150 -10.44 2.05 -10.99
N ALA A 151 -11.62 2.56 -10.66
CA ALA A 151 -12.30 3.58 -11.46
C ALA A 151 -11.43 4.83 -11.65
N TYR A 152 -10.75 5.26 -10.59
CA TYR A 152 -9.81 6.38 -10.63
C TYR A 152 -8.62 6.10 -11.57
N ILE A 153 -7.96 4.94 -11.41
CA ILE A 153 -6.79 4.57 -12.22
C ILE A 153 -7.16 4.48 -13.70
N GLU A 154 -8.29 3.83 -14.02
CA GLU A 154 -8.77 3.69 -15.39
C GLU A 154 -9.14 5.05 -16.02
N ALA A 155 -9.73 5.97 -15.24
CA ALA A 155 -10.00 7.33 -15.71
C ALA A 155 -8.70 8.07 -16.00
N ARG A 156 -7.74 8.00 -15.09
CA ARG A 156 -6.45 8.66 -15.23
C ARG A 156 -5.63 8.09 -16.39
N ALA A 157 -5.64 6.79 -16.57
CA ALA A 157 -4.98 6.13 -17.72
C ALA A 157 -5.57 6.62 -19.05
N ARG A 158 -6.91 6.72 -19.15
CA ARG A 158 -7.56 7.28 -20.35
C ARG A 158 -7.17 8.74 -20.63
N GLU A 159 -7.15 9.58 -19.59
CA GLU A 159 -6.73 10.99 -19.70
C GLU A 159 -5.29 11.14 -20.22
N CYS A 160 -4.40 10.24 -19.80
CA CYS A 160 -3.01 10.20 -20.22
C CYS A 160 -2.77 9.40 -21.51
N GLY A 161 -3.80 8.81 -22.13
CA GLY A 161 -3.67 8.01 -23.35
C GLY A 161 -2.94 6.68 -23.15
N LEU A 162 -2.89 6.16 -21.91
CA LEU A 162 -2.24 4.90 -21.58
C LEU A 162 -3.16 3.73 -21.92
N THR A 163 -2.70 2.81 -22.76
CA THR A 163 -3.49 1.67 -23.26
C THR A 163 -2.94 0.30 -22.81
N ASN A 164 -1.81 0.31 -22.12
CA ASN A 164 -1.05 -0.87 -21.73
C ASN A 164 -1.24 -1.27 -20.26
N LEU A 165 -2.26 -0.72 -19.59
CA LEU A 165 -2.61 -0.97 -18.19
C LEU A 165 -4.02 -1.56 -18.08
N ALA A 166 -4.13 -2.71 -17.42
CA ALA A 166 -5.38 -3.33 -17.02
C ALA A 166 -5.48 -3.35 -15.49
N VAL A 167 -6.63 -2.91 -14.94
CA VAL A 167 -6.86 -2.93 -13.49
C VAL A 167 -7.93 -3.97 -13.15
N VAL A 168 -7.62 -4.86 -12.21
CA VAL A 168 -8.50 -5.93 -11.74
C VAL A 168 -8.92 -5.63 -10.31
N THR A 169 -10.23 -5.64 -10.04
CA THR A 169 -10.73 -5.58 -8.66
C THR A 169 -10.93 -7.00 -8.16
N CYS A 170 -10.11 -7.42 -7.20
CA CYS A 170 -10.15 -8.76 -6.64
C CYS A 170 -9.53 -8.79 -5.23
N ASP A 171 -10.13 -9.59 -4.33
CA ASP A 171 -9.49 -9.92 -3.05
C ASP A 171 -8.31 -10.87 -3.28
N MET A 172 -7.24 -10.70 -2.49
CA MET A 172 -6.04 -11.56 -2.60
C MET A 172 -6.33 -13.02 -2.24
N ASN A 173 -7.39 -13.29 -1.49
CA ASN A 173 -7.86 -14.65 -1.23
C ASN A 173 -8.35 -15.36 -2.49
N ASP A 174 -8.94 -14.59 -3.42
CA ASP A 174 -9.62 -15.11 -4.61
C ASP A 174 -8.82 -14.90 -5.91
N PHE A 175 -7.83 -14.00 -5.88
CA PHE A 175 -7.04 -13.69 -7.06
C PHE A 175 -6.33 -14.93 -7.58
N ALA A 176 -6.60 -15.28 -8.83
CA ALA A 176 -5.94 -16.35 -9.57
C ALA A 176 -5.78 -15.91 -11.03
N THR A 177 -4.71 -16.33 -11.65
CA THR A 177 -4.43 -16.06 -13.06
C THR A 177 -3.69 -17.22 -13.69
N ALA A 178 -3.99 -17.54 -14.95
CA ALA A 178 -3.22 -18.49 -15.77
C ALA A 178 -2.09 -17.79 -16.54
N LYS A 179 -1.98 -16.46 -16.42
CA LYS A 179 -1.00 -15.64 -17.11
C LYS A 179 0.33 -15.70 -16.36
N ALA A 180 1.41 -15.91 -17.06
CA ALA A 180 2.75 -15.78 -16.51
C ALA A 180 3.23 -14.33 -16.65
N PHE A 181 4.03 -13.88 -15.70
CA PHE A 181 4.58 -12.54 -15.66
C PHE A 181 6.10 -12.56 -15.54
N ASP A 182 6.76 -11.61 -16.22
CA ASP A 182 8.21 -11.43 -16.10
C ASP A 182 8.61 -10.85 -14.74
N ARG A 183 7.72 -10.00 -14.18
CA ARG A 183 7.91 -9.36 -12.89
C ARG A 183 6.60 -9.30 -12.12
N ILE A 184 6.69 -9.52 -10.83
CA ILE A 184 5.61 -9.28 -9.88
C ILE A 184 6.12 -8.27 -8.87
N VAL A 185 5.38 -7.17 -8.70
CA VAL A 185 5.72 -6.09 -7.77
C VAL A 185 4.59 -5.89 -6.78
N SER A 186 4.96 -5.53 -5.56
CA SER A 186 4.02 -5.17 -4.50
C SER A 186 4.68 -4.15 -3.59
N VAL A 187 3.97 -3.08 -3.27
CA VAL A 187 4.44 -2.01 -2.39
C VAL A 187 3.40 -1.76 -1.33
N GLU A 188 3.78 -1.86 -0.05
CA GLU A 188 2.91 -1.57 1.10
C GLU A 188 1.58 -2.37 1.08
N MET A 189 1.64 -3.67 0.73
CA MET A 189 0.47 -4.55 0.74
C MET A 189 0.70 -5.81 1.59
N PHE A 190 1.91 -6.38 1.60
CA PHE A 190 2.19 -7.65 2.26
C PHE A 190 2.02 -7.59 3.77
N GLU A 191 2.22 -6.43 4.40
CA GLU A 191 1.98 -6.20 5.83
C GLU A 191 0.51 -6.38 6.23
N HIS A 192 -0.41 -6.27 5.27
CA HIS A 192 -1.85 -6.52 5.48
C HIS A 192 -2.24 -7.99 5.31
N MET A 193 -1.29 -8.85 4.90
CA MET A 193 -1.54 -10.27 4.65
C MET A 193 -1.20 -11.12 5.85
N ALA A 194 -2.06 -12.07 6.20
CA ALA A 194 -1.84 -12.99 7.30
C ALA A 194 -1.02 -14.22 6.88
N ASN A 195 -1.39 -14.86 5.76
CA ASN A 195 -0.74 -16.09 5.32
C ASN A 195 0.25 -15.82 4.17
N TRP A 196 1.45 -15.42 4.53
CA TRP A 196 2.51 -15.14 3.57
C TRP A 196 2.97 -16.38 2.79
N GLN A 197 2.92 -17.57 3.40
CA GLN A 197 3.30 -18.81 2.72
C GLN A 197 2.34 -19.10 1.56
N ALA A 198 1.03 -18.98 1.80
CA ALA A 198 0.04 -19.16 0.76
C ALA A 198 0.14 -18.06 -0.33
N LEU A 199 0.35 -16.80 0.08
CA LEU A 199 0.55 -15.68 -0.85
C LEU A 199 1.78 -15.91 -1.75
N LEU A 200 2.94 -16.19 -1.17
CA LEU A 200 4.18 -16.42 -1.92
C LEU A 200 4.09 -17.67 -2.81
N SER A 201 3.39 -18.71 -2.37
CA SER A 201 3.12 -19.88 -3.24
C SER A 201 2.30 -19.50 -4.46
N ARG A 202 1.27 -18.65 -4.28
CA ARG A 202 0.42 -18.16 -5.38
C ARG A 202 1.19 -17.27 -6.36
N VAL A 203 2.10 -16.45 -5.85
CA VAL A 203 2.95 -15.55 -6.65
C VAL A 203 3.99 -16.33 -7.47
N ARG A 204 4.40 -17.51 -6.99
CA ARG A 204 5.46 -18.33 -7.63
C ARG A 204 4.94 -19.20 -8.79
N THR A 205 3.66 -19.55 -8.79
CA THR A 205 3.04 -20.42 -9.81
C THR A 205 2.64 -19.66 -11.05
#